data_f43638966f96330b0571b4af0cc792b9
#
_entry.id   f43638966f96330b0571b4af0cc792b9
#
_cell.length_a   1.000
_cell.length_b   1.000
_cell.length_c   1.000
_cell.angle_alpha   90.00
_cell.angle_beta   90.00
_cell.angle_gamma   90.00
#
_symmetry.space_group_name_H-M   'P 1'
#
loop_
_entity.id
_entity.type
_entity.pdbx_description
1 polymer ?
#
loop_
_entity_poly.entity_id
_entity_poly.type
_entity_poly.pdbx_seq_one_letter_code
_entity_poly.pdbx_strand_id
1 'polypeptide(L)'
;MIKKILVSQPKPSSEKSPYYDIAQRFDVELVFRPFIKVEGITAKEFRAQKVNILDYTAIVFTSRHAIDHFFTLAKELRVTIPEDMKYFCVTETISLYIQKYVQYRKRKVFFGTTGKIDDLLPTMVKHKGEKYLVPMSDVHNDSLAQLLDSKKLSHQE
;
A
#
# COMPACT_ATOMS: atom_id res chain seq x y z
N MET A 1 -3.81 25.19 31.32
CA MET A 1 -4.12 25.44 29.91
C MET A 1 -3.05 24.77 29.04
N ILE A 2 -3.46 24.01 28.04
CA ILE A 2 -2.53 23.32 27.13
C ILE A 2 -1.96 24.37 26.18
N LYS A 3 -0.62 24.46 26.09
CA LYS A 3 0.08 25.41 25.21
C LYS A 3 0.73 24.72 24.00
N LYS A 4 1.11 23.45 24.14
CA LYS A 4 1.77 22.67 23.10
C LYS A 4 1.14 21.31 22.97
N ILE A 5 1.01 20.82 21.71
CA ILE A 5 0.54 19.49 21.39
C ILE A 5 1.61 18.79 20.56
N LEU A 6 2.04 17.60 21.00
CA LEU A 6 2.92 16.74 20.26
C LEU A 6 2.10 15.87 19.31
N VAL A 7 2.37 15.97 18.03
CA VAL A 7 1.74 15.14 16.98
C VAL A 7 2.77 14.13 16.50
N SER A 8 2.50 12.85 16.72
CA SER A 8 3.39 11.74 16.34
C SER A 8 3.33 11.37 14.84
N GLN A 9 3.14 12.36 14.02
CA GLN A 9 3.03 12.23 12.56
C GLN A 9 3.98 13.19 11.84
N PRO A 10 4.32 12.95 10.57
CA PRO A 10 5.05 13.92 9.76
C PRO A 10 4.28 15.23 9.65
N LYS A 11 5.01 16.33 9.55
CA LYS A 11 4.41 17.64 9.30
C LYS A 11 3.62 17.62 8.00
N PRO A 12 2.34 18.06 7.99
CA PRO A 12 1.55 18.13 6.78
C PRO A 12 2.20 19.02 5.71
N SER A 13 2.16 18.58 4.46
CA SER A 13 2.66 19.34 3.32
C SER A 13 1.70 20.45 2.86
N SER A 14 0.42 20.34 3.23
CA SER A 14 -0.62 21.30 2.89
C SER A 14 -0.95 22.21 4.05
N GLU A 15 -0.98 23.51 3.81
CA GLU A 15 -1.42 24.52 4.79
C GLU A 15 -2.92 24.40 5.14
N LYS A 16 -3.69 23.68 4.34
CA LYS A 16 -5.13 23.40 4.58
C LYS A 16 -5.35 22.19 5.49
N SER A 17 -4.31 21.67 6.14
CA SER A 17 -4.46 20.56 7.06
C SER A 17 -5.34 20.92 8.26
N PRO A 18 -6.26 20.04 8.70
CA PRO A 18 -7.08 20.25 9.90
C PRO A 18 -6.26 20.52 11.18
N TYR A 19 -5.02 20.08 11.24
CA TYR A 19 -4.13 20.35 12.37
C TYR A 19 -3.90 21.86 12.57
N TYR A 20 -3.72 22.62 11.49
CA TYR A 20 -3.49 24.07 11.56
C TYR A 20 -4.74 24.82 12.01
N ASP A 21 -5.92 24.38 11.58
CA ASP A 21 -7.20 24.95 12.04
C ASP A 21 -7.37 24.76 13.56
N ILE A 22 -7.04 23.59 14.07
CA ILE A 22 -7.07 23.29 15.50
C ILE A 22 -6.08 24.17 16.25
N ALA A 23 -4.86 24.30 15.76
CA ALA A 23 -3.83 25.14 16.36
C ALA A 23 -4.30 26.58 16.50
N GLN A 24 -4.90 27.14 15.45
CA GLN A 24 -5.40 28.51 15.43
C GLN A 24 -6.62 28.68 16.35
N ARG A 25 -7.59 27.76 16.30
CA ARG A 25 -8.82 27.87 17.11
C ARG A 25 -8.57 27.80 18.61
N PHE A 26 -7.58 27.05 19.04
CA PHE A 26 -7.29 26.82 20.45
C PHE A 26 -6.02 27.50 20.95
N ASP A 27 -5.39 28.32 20.11
CA ASP A 27 -4.14 29.01 20.39
C ASP A 27 -3.06 28.08 20.99
N VAL A 28 -2.82 26.98 20.31
CA VAL A 28 -1.84 25.95 20.72
C VAL A 28 -0.76 25.79 19.67
N GLU A 29 0.47 25.55 20.12
CA GLU A 29 1.60 25.20 19.25
C GLU A 29 1.57 23.71 18.94
N LEU A 30 1.71 23.35 17.66
CA LEU A 30 1.85 21.96 17.22
C LEU A 30 3.33 21.63 16.98
N VAL A 31 3.77 20.54 17.58
CA VAL A 31 5.11 19.98 17.39
C VAL A 31 4.98 18.63 16.72
N PHE A 32 5.40 18.53 15.46
CA PHE A 32 5.36 17.29 14.69
C PHE A 32 6.65 16.49 14.90
N ARG A 33 6.52 15.25 15.37
CA ARG A 33 7.63 14.29 15.55
C ARG A 33 7.17 12.91 15.13
N PRO A 34 7.50 12.48 13.91
CA PRO A 34 7.19 11.11 13.47
C PRO A 34 8.08 10.12 14.24
N PHE A 35 7.46 9.17 14.92
CA PHE A 35 8.16 8.09 15.62
C PHE A 35 8.28 6.82 14.77
N ILE A 36 7.53 6.74 13.67
CA ILE A 36 7.54 5.61 12.76
C ILE A 36 7.94 6.14 11.38
N LYS A 37 8.91 5.48 10.77
CA LYS A 37 9.33 5.72 9.38
C LYS A 37 9.15 4.43 8.59
N VAL A 38 8.47 4.54 7.46
CA VAL A 38 8.36 3.42 6.51
C VAL A 38 9.37 3.64 5.41
N GLU A 39 10.31 2.72 5.28
CA GLU A 39 11.33 2.71 4.24
C GLU A 39 11.12 1.51 3.31
N GLY A 40 11.36 1.70 2.02
CA GLY A 40 11.37 0.59 1.06
C GLY A 40 12.62 -0.26 1.24
N ILE A 41 12.50 -1.56 1.06
CA ILE A 41 13.66 -2.44 0.98
C ILE A 41 14.50 -2.11 -0.26
N THR A 42 15.79 -2.29 -0.16
CA THR A 42 16.71 -2.09 -1.28
C THR A 42 16.58 -3.22 -2.32
N ALA A 43 16.97 -2.94 -3.56
CA ALA A 43 17.01 -3.96 -4.62
C ALA A 43 17.92 -5.17 -4.23
N LYS A 44 18.97 -4.94 -3.43
CA LYS A 44 19.85 -6.00 -2.92
C LYS A 44 19.11 -6.92 -1.94
N GLU A 45 18.41 -6.35 -0.98
CA GLU A 45 17.62 -7.09 0.01
C GLU A 45 16.50 -7.87 -0.65
N PHE A 46 15.80 -7.27 -1.62
CA PHE A 46 14.76 -7.94 -2.36
C PHE A 46 15.27 -9.13 -3.18
N ARG A 47 16.44 -8.99 -3.83
CA ARG A 47 17.06 -10.12 -4.56
C ARG A 47 17.41 -11.28 -3.63
N ALA A 48 17.74 -11.00 -2.37
CA ALA A 48 18.00 -12.05 -1.39
C ALA A 48 16.77 -12.88 -1.05
N GLN A 49 15.57 -12.32 -1.20
CA GLN A 49 14.30 -13.04 -1.02
C GLN A 49 14.00 -14.03 -2.16
N LYS A 50 14.73 -13.96 -3.28
CA LYS A 50 14.55 -14.82 -4.46
C LYS A 50 13.12 -14.76 -5.06
N VAL A 51 12.45 -13.64 -4.89
CA VAL A 51 11.12 -13.38 -5.47
C VAL A 51 11.31 -12.71 -6.83
N ASN A 52 10.64 -13.22 -7.87
CA ASN A 52 10.62 -12.60 -9.19
C ASN A 52 9.24 -11.99 -9.44
N ILE A 53 9.18 -10.67 -9.56
CA ILE A 53 7.91 -9.93 -9.78
C ILE A 53 7.17 -10.44 -11.02
N LEU A 54 7.88 -10.82 -12.07
CA LEU A 54 7.30 -11.28 -13.34
C LEU A 54 6.66 -12.68 -13.27
N ASP A 55 6.88 -13.42 -12.19
CA ASP A 55 6.21 -14.70 -11.97
C ASP A 55 4.76 -14.52 -11.46
N TYR A 56 4.38 -13.29 -11.10
CA TYR A 56 3.07 -12.96 -10.55
C TYR A 56 2.22 -12.24 -11.58
N THR A 57 0.91 -12.46 -11.51
CA THR A 57 -0.06 -11.93 -12.46
C THR A 57 -0.98 -10.88 -11.84
N ALA A 58 -0.96 -10.78 -10.51
CA ALA A 58 -1.74 -9.82 -9.76
C ALA A 58 -0.96 -9.30 -8.54
N ILE A 59 -1.19 -8.05 -8.18
CA ILE A 59 -0.58 -7.40 -7.02
C ILE A 59 -1.67 -6.88 -6.11
N VAL A 60 -1.52 -7.11 -4.80
CA VAL A 60 -2.44 -6.59 -3.77
C VAL A 60 -1.79 -5.41 -3.06
N PHE A 61 -2.41 -4.25 -3.12
CA PHE A 61 -1.95 -3.05 -2.43
C PHE A 61 -2.85 -2.69 -1.25
N THR A 62 -2.26 -2.61 -0.07
CA THR A 62 -2.94 -2.25 1.18
C THR A 62 -2.72 -0.79 1.59
N SER A 63 -1.76 -0.10 0.98
CA SER A 63 -1.45 1.30 1.28
C SER A 63 -0.81 2.02 0.09
N ARG A 64 -0.80 3.36 0.13
CA ARG A 64 -0.07 4.17 -0.85
C ARG A 64 1.45 3.96 -0.75
N HIS A 65 1.97 3.76 0.46
CA HIS A 65 3.39 3.45 0.68
C HIS A 65 3.80 2.15 -0.03
N ALA A 66 2.95 1.12 0.03
CA ALA A 66 3.20 -0.13 -0.69
C ALA A 66 3.31 0.10 -2.20
N ILE A 67 2.45 0.96 -2.77
CA ILE A 67 2.51 1.34 -4.19
C ILE A 67 3.82 2.06 -4.51
N ASP A 68 4.17 3.11 -3.76
CA ASP A 68 5.39 3.89 -4.00
C ASP A 68 6.64 3.02 -3.90
N HIS A 69 6.76 2.20 -2.87
CA HIS A 69 7.91 1.33 -2.67
C HIS A 69 8.00 0.22 -3.72
N PHE A 70 6.86 -0.38 -4.09
CA PHE A 70 6.83 -1.40 -5.13
C PHE A 70 7.33 -0.87 -6.48
N PHE A 71 6.81 0.26 -6.94
CA PHE A 71 7.23 0.81 -8.24
C PHE A 71 8.64 1.39 -8.21
N THR A 72 9.09 1.92 -7.08
CA THR A 72 10.49 2.33 -6.89
C THR A 72 11.41 1.12 -7.01
N LEU A 73 11.09 0.04 -6.31
CA LEU A 73 11.83 -1.21 -6.36
C LEU A 73 11.86 -1.81 -7.77
N ALA A 74 10.72 -1.86 -8.46
CA ALA A 74 10.65 -2.35 -9.84
C ALA A 74 11.56 -1.55 -10.78
N LYS A 75 11.60 -0.23 -10.61
CA LYS A 75 12.52 0.65 -11.36
C LYS A 75 13.99 0.36 -11.07
N GLU A 76 14.35 0.21 -9.80
CA GLU A 76 15.73 -0.14 -9.39
C GLU A 76 16.16 -1.50 -9.91
N LEU A 77 15.25 -2.46 -9.96
CA LEU A 77 15.46 -3.79 -10.51
C LEU A 77 15.45 -3.80 -12.04
N ARG A 78 15.10 -2.69 -12.68
CA ARG A 78 14.89 -2.56 -14.14
C ARG A 78 13.84 -3.54 -14.66
N VAL A 79 12.81 -3.79 -13.88
CA VAL A 79 11.68 -4.65 -14.24
C VAL A 79 10.57 -3.77 -14.80
N THR A 80 10.14 -4.10 -16.03
CA THR A 80 8.94 -3.48 -16.63
C THR A 80 7.73 -4.29 -16.22
N ILE A 81 6.77 -3.63 -15.54
CA ILE A 81 5.53 -4.28 -15.13
C ILE A 81 4.66 -4.52 -16.38
N PRO A 82 4.21 -5.77 -16.62
CA PRO A 82 3.38 -6.08 -17.78
C PRO A 82 2.08 -5.29 -17.80
N GLU A 83 1.60 -4.91 -18.99
CA GLU A 83 0.34 -4.19 -19.14
C GLU A 83 -0.89 -5.00 -18.73
N ASP A 84 -0.80 -6.33 -18.69
CA ASP A 84 -1.86 -7.24 -18.28
C ASP A 84 -1.86 -7.55 -16.78
N MET A 85 -0.91 -6.98 -16.01
CA MET A 85 -0.90 -7.08 -14.56
C MET A 85 -2.20 -6.56 -13.96
N LYS A 86 -2.80 -7.34 -13.05
CA LYS A 86 -3.99 -6.95 -12.31
C LYS A 86 -3.63 -6.36 -10.96
N TYR A 87 -4.42 -5.41 -10.51
CA TYR A 87 -4.20 -4.71 -9.24
C TYR A 87 -5.44 -4.85 -8.36
N PHE A 88 -5.23 -5.29 -7.13
CA PHE A 88 -6.27 -5.42 -6.11
C PHE A 88 -5.95 -4.47 -4.97
N CYS A 89 -6.82 -3.50 -4.72
CA CYS A 89 -6.58 -2.43 -3.76
C CYS A 89 -7.65 -2.46 -2.67
N VAL A 90 -7.28 -2.22 -1.43
CA VAL A 90 -8.23 -2.27 -0.31
C VAL A 90 -9.25 -1.12 -0.34
N THR A 91 -8.95 -0.02 -1.04
CA THR A 91 -9.88 1.10 -1.26
C THR A 91 -9.80 1.67 -2.67
N GLU A 92 -10.85 2.36 -3.09
CA GLU A 92 -10.87 3.11 -4.34
C GLU A 92 -9.77 4.17 -4.40
N THR A 93 -9.53 4.88 -3.31
CA THR A 93 -8.49 5.92 -3.22
C THR A 93 -7.09 5.34 -3.50
N ILE A 94 -6.81 4.15 -3.00
CA ILE A 94 -5.54 3.43 -3.28
C ILE A 94 -5.51 3.00 -4.74
N SER A 95 -6.62 2.52 -5.28
CA SER A 95 -6.70 2.11 -6.69
C SER A 95 -6.44 3.27 -7.65
N LEU A 96 -6.96 4.44 -7.36
CA LEU A 96 -6.72 5.64 -8.16
C LEU A 96 -5.27 6.13 -8.05
N TYR A 97 -4.62 5.91 -6.92
CA TYR A 97 -3.21 6.31 -6.72
C TYR A 97 -2.24 5.59 -7.66
N ILE A 98 -2.59 4.39 -8.16
CA ILE A 98 -1.78 3.63 -9.12
C ILE A 98 -1.53 4.44 -10.41
N GLN A 99 -2.42 5.36 -10.77
CA GLN A 99 -2.29 6.20 -11.98
C GLN A 99 -0.99 7.01 -12.01
N LYS A 100 -0.36 7.22 -10.86
CA LYS A 100 0.96 7.85 -10.76
C LYS A 100 2.04 7.07 -11.50
N TYR A 101 1.87 5.76 -11.66
CA TYR A 101 2.88 4.85 -12.18
C TYR A 101 2.48 4.10 -13.44
N VAL A 102 1.21 3.77 -13.59
CA VAL A 102 0.69 2.98 -14.70
C VAL A 102 -0.62 3.55 -15.23
N GLN A 103 -0.95 3.22 -16.46
CA GLN A 103 -2.25 3.59 -17.03
C GLN A 103 -3.37 2.81 -16.32
N TYR A 104 -4.32 3.54 -15.75
CA TYR A 104 -5.49 2.96 -15.11
C TYR A 104 -6.42 2.29 -16.14
N ARG A 105 -6.73 1.02 -15.93
CA ARG A 105 -7.67 0.26 -16.77
C ARG A 105 -8.70 -0.43 -15.87
N LYS A 106 -9.97 0.00 -15.93
CA LYS A 106 -11.06 -0.53 -15.09
C LYS A 106 -11.14 -2.06 -15.03
N ARG A 107 -10.88 -2.75 -16.15
CA ARG A 107 -10.94 -4.21 -16.22
C ARG A 107 -9.82 -4.93 -15.50
N LYS A 108 -8.78 -4.22 -15.05
CA LYS A 108 -7.59 -4.78 -14.41
C LYS A 108 -7.37 -4.26 -13.00
N VAL A 109 -8.19 -3.32 -12.55
CA VAL A 109 -8.06 -2.69 -11.24
C VAL A 109 -9.34 -2.95 -10.45
N PHE A 110 -9.17 -3.60 -9.31
CA PHE A 110 -10.25 -3.98 -8.40
C PHE A 110 -10.02 -3.33 -7.05
N PHE A 111 -11.09 -2.93 -6.38
CA PHE A 111 -10.97 -2.32 -5.06
C PHE A 111 -12.15 -2.68 -4.16
N GLY A 112 -11.89 -2.62 -2.84
CA GLY A 112 -12.89 -2.75 -1.79
C GLY A 112 -13.45 -1.41 -1.35
N THR A 113 -14.47 -1.42 -0.53
CA THR A 113 -15.18 -0.23 -0.05
C THR A 113 -14.82 0.15 1.37
N THR A 114 -14.51 -0.82 2.25
CA THR A 114 -14.29 -0.57 3.68
C THR A 114 -12.82 -0.39 4.06
N GLY A 115 -11.89 -0.63 3.14
CA GLY A 115 -10.45 -0.62 3.43
C GLY A 115 -9.95 -1.91 4.09
N LYS A 116 -10.82 -2.90 4.25
CA LYS A 116 -10.47 -4.24 4.74
C LYS A 116 -10.26 -5.19 3.57
N ILE A 117 -9.33 -6.11 3.75
CA ILE A 117 -9.05 -7.13 2.74
C ILE A 117 -10.26 -8.05 2.49
N ASP A 118 -11.11 -8.20 3.49
CA ASP A 118 -12.34 -9.02 3.41
C ASP A 118 -13.24 -8.61 2.23
N ASP A 119 -13.27 -7.32 1.91
CA ASP A 119 -14.04 -6.82 0.77
C ASP A 119 -13.48 -7.25 -0.59
N LEU A 120 -12.18 -7.48 -0.65
CA LEU A 120 -11.50 -7.93 -1.88
C LEU A 120 -11.61 -9.43 -2.09
N LEU A 121 -11.78 -10.21 -1.02
CA LEU A 121 -11.77 -11.66 -1.08
C LEU A 121 -12.76 -12.25 -2.09
N PRO A 122 -14.03 -11.81 -2.17
CA PRO A 122 -14.97 -12.33 -3.15
C PRO A 122 -14.47 -12.14 -4.59
N THR A 123 -13.85 -10.99 -4.87
CA THR A 123 -13.29 -10.67 -6.19
C THR A 123 -12.02 -11.49 -6.45
N MET A 124 -11.15 -11.63 -5.46
CA MET A 124 -9.94 -12.45 -5.56
C MET A 124 -10.27 -13.91 -5.78
N VAL A 125 -11.29 -14.44 -5.12
CA VAL A 125 -11.76 -15.83 -5.31
C VAL A 125 -12.30 -16.05 -6.73
N LYS A 126 -12.97 -15.07 -7.32
CA LYS A 126 -13.36 -15.12 -8.74
C LYS A 126 -12.16 -15.17 -9.68
N HIS A 127 -11.01 -14.66 -9.24
CA HIS A 127 -9.74 -14.65 -9.96
C HIS A 127 -8.70 -15.60 -9.33
N LYS A 128 -9.13 -16.74 -8.81
CA LYS A 128 -8.25 -17.68 -8.10
C LYS A 128 -7.15 -18.33 -8.96
N GLY A 129 -7.22 -18.19 -10.28
CA GLY A 129 -6.17 -18.61 -11.20
C GLY A 129 -4.97 -17.66 -11.25
N GLU A 130 -5.08 -16.46 -10.65
CA GLU A 130 -3.98 -15.50 -10.58
C GLU A 130 -2.97 -15.90 -9.50
N LYS A 131 -1.73 -15.47 -9.72
CA LYS A 131 -0.65 -15.55 -8.71
C LYS A 131 -0.49 -14.17 -8.08
N TYR A 132 -0.81 -14.07 -6.82
CA TYR A 132 -0.83 -12.80 -6.09
C TYR A 132 0.51 -12.49 -5.44
N LEU A 133 1.03 -11.28 -5.67
CA LEU A 133 2.14 -10.70 -4.91
C LEU A 133 1.57 -9.65 -3.97
N VAL A 134 1.94 -9.73 -2.68
CA VAL A 134 1.43 -8.85 -1.63
C VAL A 134 2.58 -8.09 -0.99
N PRO A 135 2.91 -6.87 -1.47
CA PRO A 135 3.90 -6.03 -0.82
C PRO A 135 3.43 -5.63 0.59
N MET A 136 4.19 -6.00 1.60
CA MET A 136 3.87 -5.76 3.01
C MET A 136 5.06 -5.15 3.76
N SER A 137 4.79 -4.61 4.95
CA SER A 137 5.81 -4.26 5.92
C SER A 137 6.40 -5.53 6.54
N ASP A 138 7.66 -5.51 6.91
CA ASP A 138 8.32 -6.56 7.70
C ASP A 138 7.69 -6.72 9.10
N VAL A 139 7.06 -5.65 9.60
CA VAL A 139 6.29 -5.68 10.84
C VAL A 139 4.80 -5.78 10.49
N HIS A 140 4.31 -6.98 10.31
CA HIS A 140 2.88 -7.26 10.06
C HIS A 140 2.44 -8.52 10.80
N ASN A 141 1.14 -8.73 10.89
CA ASN A 141 0.60 -9.99 11.38
C ASN A 141 0.28 -10.93 10.22
N ASP A 142 0.29 -12.23 10.47
CA ASP A 142 0.04 -13.25 9.46
C ASP A 142 -1.45 -13.43 9.11
N SER A 143 -2.31 -12.54 9.58
CA SER A 143 -3.75 -12.67 9.38
C SER A 143 -4.16 -12.66 7.91
N LEU A 144 -3.48 -11.85 7.09
CA LEU A 144 -3.72 -11.78 5.65
C LEU A 144 -3.29 -13.07 4.96
N ALA A 145 -2.08 -13.57 5.23
CA ALA A 145 -1.60 -14.84 4.69
C ALA A 145 -2.54 -16.00 5.02
N GLN A 146 -2.93 -16.13 6.29
CA GLN A 146 -3.89 -17.15 6.74
C GLN A 146 -5.24 -17.02 6.03
N LEU A 147 -5.71 -15.80 5.80
CA LEU A 147 -6.96 -15.54 5.10
C LEU A 147 -6.88 -15.96 3.62
N LEU A 148 -5.79 -15.64 2.93
CA LEU A 148 -5.55 -16.04 1.54
C LEU A 148 -5.40 -17.55 1.42
N ASP A 149 -4.68 -18.19 2.34
CA ASP A 149 -4.54 -19.66 2.41
C ASP A 149 -5.90 -20.33 2.60
N SER A 150 -6.73 -19.81 3.49
CA SER A 150 -8.08 -20.34 3.74
C SER A 150 -8.96 -20.34 2.49
N LYS A 151 -8.73 -19.44 1.55
CA LYS A 151 -9.40 -19.33 0.26
C LYS A 151 -8.65 -20.02 -0.88
N LYS A 152 -7.54 -20.73 -0.57
CA LYS A 152 -6.68 -21.41 -1.55
C LYS A 152 -6.21 -20.50 -2.67
N LEU A 153 -5.83 -19.27 -2.35
CA LEU A 153 -5.27 -18.29 -3.28
C LEU A 153 -3.74 -18.42 -3.27
N SER A 154 -3.16 -18.60 -4.46
CA SER A 154 -1.69 -18.63 -4.62
C SER A 154 -1.13 -17.23 -4.39
N HIS A 155 -0.31 -17.05 -3.36
CA HIS A 155 0.25 -15.74 -3.01
C HIS A 155 1.68 -15.83 -2.47
N GLN A 156 2.37 -14.69 -2.47
CA GLN A 156 3.67 -14.44 -1.86
C GLN A 156 3.64 -13.06 -1.21
N GLU A 157 4.13 -12.95 -0.01
CA GLU A 157 4.31 -11.70 0.74
C GLU A 157 5.75 -11.19 0.67
#